data_a9c7a3258cd5aae222bf78deec2953d1
#
_entry.id   a9c7a3258cd5aae222bf78deec2953d1
#
_cell.length_a   1.000
_cell.length_b   1.000
_cell.length_c   1.000
_cell.angle_alpha   90.00
_cell.angle_beta   90.00
_cell.angle_gamma   90.00
#
_symmetry.space_group_name_H-M   'P 1'
#
loop_
_entity.id
_entity.type
_entity.pdbx_description
1 polymer ?
#
loop_
_entity_poly.entity_id
_entity_poly.type
_entity_poly.pdbx_seq_one_letter_code
_entity_poly.pdbx_strand_id
1 'polypeptide(L)'
;GIFAGSGVGKSTLLGMLARGSEADRIVIGLVGERGREVKEFLINCLGEAGFARSVVVVATSDRPAAQRVCAAWTATAIAEAYRDDGHNVLLLLDSVTRFAFAQRELGLAAGEPPTTRGYPPSVFNMLPRLVERSGRTSKGSITAFYTVLVEGDDHNEPVADTLRGLLDGHIMLSRALAEESHWPPIDVLQSLSRLQPHLVSQEVGQSVVAARQHLSEYRRHADLIAIGAYRNGSDPRVDAAIAMREPLRNFLVQDARQVADLSASQSELIRLVRTPAGT
;
A
#
# COMPACT_ATOMS: atom_id res chain seq x y z
N GLY A 1 1.79 4.03 3.04
CA GLY A 1 1.41 2.76 3.70
C GLY A 1 0.58 1.85 2.82
N ILE A 2 0.74 0.54 2.97
CA ILE A 2 -0.14 -0.46 2.35
C ILE A 2 -0.92 -1.13 3.49
N PHE A 3 -2.20 -0.83 3.56
CA PHE A 3 -3.10 -1.32 4.61
C PHE A 3 -3.91 -2.49 4.07
N ALA A 4 -3.81 -3.63 4.71
CA ALA A 4 -4.42 -4.86 4.22
C ALA A 4 -4.84 -5.81 5.37
N GLY A 5 -5.98 -6.46 5.23
CA GLY A 5 -6.29 -7.66 5.98
C GLY A 5 -5.39 -8.84 5.59
N SER A 6 -5.43 -9.92 6.38
CA SER A 6 -4.69 -11.13 6.05
C SER A 6 -5.22 -11.78 4.77
N GLY A 7 -4.32 -12.21 3.87
CA GLY A 7 -4.67 -12.95 2.65
C GLY A 7 -5.26 -12.13 1.50
N VAL A 8 -5.27 -10.80 1.58
CA VAL A 8 -5.88 -9.90 0.56
C VAL A 8 -4.94 -9.59 -0.63
N GLY A 9 -3.74 -10.21 -0.72
CA GLY A 9 -2.83 -9.98 -1.85
C GLY A 9 -1.70 -8.98 -1.58
N LYS A 10 -1.43 -8.63 -0.32
CA LYS A 10 -0.35 -7.74 0.10
C LYS A 10 1.01 -8.14 -0.48
N SER A 11 1.41 -9.39 -0.32
CA SER A 11 2.72 -9.88 -0.77
C SER A 11 2.86 -9.86 -2.31
N THR A 12 1.77 -10.11 -3.02
CA THR A 12 1.72 -9.99 -4.49
C THR A 12 1.97 -8.54 -4.92
N LEU A 13 1.29 -7.57 -4.29
CA LEU A 13 1.49 -6.15 -4.57
C LEU A 13 2.92 -5.69 -4.25
N LEU A 14 3.50 -6.12 -3.11
CA LEU A 14 4.90 -5.85 -2.80
C LEU A 14 5.85 -6.39 -3.86
N GLY A 15 5.60 -7.60 -4.37
CA GLY A 15 6.37 -8.18 -5.46
C GLY A 15 6.23 -7.37 -6.77
N MET A 16 5.02 -6.89 -7.10
CA MET A 16 4.80 -5.99 -8.24
C MET A 16 5.60 -4.69 -8.10
N LEU A 17 5.56 -4.06 -6.93
CA LEU A 17 6.32 -2.85 -6.64
C LEU A 17 7.83 -3.07 -6.76
N ALA A 18 8.34 -4.18 -6.21
CA ALA A 18 9.77 -4.50 -6.29
C ALA A 18 10.24 -4.74 -7.74
N ARG A 19 9.45 -5.47 -8.55
CA ARG A 19 9.79 -5.74 -9.94
C ARG A 19 9.63 -4.53 -10.86
N GLY A 20 8.56 -3.75 -10.67
CA GLY A 20 8.24 -2.59 -11.48
C GLY A 20 8.96 -1.31 -11.09
N SER A 21 9.70 -1.29 -9.98
CA SER A 21 10.42 -0.11 -9.51
C SER A 21 11.67 0.18 -10.35
N GLU A 22 11.86 1.46 -10.67
CA GLU A 22 13.07 2.02 -11.28
C GLU A 22 14.17 2.35 -10.25
N ALA A 23 13.98 1.97 -8.99
CA ALA A 23 14.97 2.20 -7.93
C ALA A 23 16.30 1.48 -8.23
N ASP A 24 17.42 2.14 -7.93
CA ASP A 24 18.78 1.58 -8.12
C ASP A 24 19.01 0.38 -7.21
N ARG A 25 18.47 0.43 -5.99
CA ARG A 25 18.60 -0.58 -4.95
C ARG A 25 17.26 -0.83 -4.28
N ILE A 26 17.03 -2.09 -3.91
CA ILE A 26 15.82 -2.49 -3.17
C ILE A 26 16.27 -3.07 -1.82
N VAL A 27 15.67 -2.61 -0.75
CA VAL A 27 15.86 -3.17 0.59
C VAL A 27 14.52 -3.67 1.11
N ILE A 28 14.47 -4.92 1.52
CA ILE A 28 13.25 -5.58 1.96
C ILE A 28 13.45 -6.05 3.40
N GLY A 29 12.64 -5.54 4.32
CA GLY A 29 12.58 -5.98 5.71
C GLY A 29 11.34 -6.86 5.92
N LEU A 30 11.54 -8.16 6.15
CA LEU A 30 10.47 -9.10 6.48
C LEU A 30 10.47 -9.36 7.98
N VAL A 31 9.55 -8.70 8.69
CA VAL A 31 9.52 -8.64 10.16
C VAL A 31 8.30 -9.38 10.69
N GLY A 32 8.53 -10.47 11.41
CA GLY A 32 7.48 -11.25 12.05
C GLY A 32 6.62 -12.09 11.10
N GLU A 33 7.03 -12.25 9.84
CA GLU A 33 6.35 -13.11 8.87
C GLU A 33 6.72 -14.59 9.10
N ARG A 34 5.87 -15.51 8.65
CA ARG A 34 6.15 -16.95 8.79
C ARG A 34 7.24 -17.39 7.81
N GLY A 35 8.11 -18.30 8.20
CA GLY A 35 9.22 -18.75 7.36
C GLY A 35 8.79 -19.27 5.98
N ARG A 36 7.62 -19.93 5.86
CA ARG A 36 7.05 -20.36 4.58
C ARG A 36 6.65 -19.18 3.69
N GLU A 37 6.07 -18.12 4.27
CA GLU A 37 5.65 -16.90 3.56
C GLU A 37 6.86 -16.11 3.06
N VAL A 38 7.94 -16.09 3.85
CA VAL A 38 9.24 -15.52 3.42
C VAL A 38 9.77 -16.22 2.19
N LYS A 39 9.81 -17.57 2.20
CA LYS A 39 10.29 -18.36 1.07
C LYS A 39 9.42 -18.14 -0.18
N GLU A 40 8.11 -18.15 -0.02
CA GLU A 40 7.14 -17.94 -1.09
C GLU A 40 7.31 -16.54 -1.70
N PHE A 41 7.46 -15.51 -0.87
CA PHE A 41 7.70 -14.14 -1.32
C PHE A 41 8.98 -14.02 -2.17
N LEU A 42 10.09 -14.60 -1.70
CA LEU A 42 11.37 -14.52 -2.39
C LEU A 42 11.33 -15.23 -3.76
N ILE A 43 10.69 -16.38 -3.84
CA ILE A 43 10.66 -17.19 -5.07
C ILE A 43 9.59 -16.69 -6.04
N ASN A 44 8.35 -16.52 -5.56
CA ASN A 44 7.18 -16.31 -6.41
C ASN A 44 6.87 -14.84 -6.66
N CYS A 45 7.10 -13.99 -5.65
CA CYS A 45 6.73 -12.57 -5.75
C CYS A 45 7.91 -11.71 -6.21
N LEU A 46 9.11 -11.92 -5.67
CA LEU A 46 10.29 -11.14 -6.03
C LEU A 46 10.96 -11.66 -7.31
N GLY A 47 11.11 -12.97 -7.43
CA GLY A 47 11.78 -13.63 -8.57
C GLY A 47 13.28 -13.36 -8.64
N GLU A 48 13.99 -14.00 -9.58
CA GLU A 48 15.45 -13.88 -9.69
C GLU A 48 15.94 -12.46 -9.99
N ALA A 49 15.28 -11.77 -10.93
CA ALA A 49 15.69 -10.41 -11.32
C ALA A 49 15.48 -9.38 -10.19
N GLY A 50 14.40 -9.49 -9.45
CA GLY A 50 14.16 -8.65 -8.26
C GLY A 50 15.13 -8.98 -7.14
N PHE A 51 15.41 -10.26 -6.92
CA PHE A 51 16.35 -10.70 -5.88
C PHE A 51 17.78 -10.23 -6.13
N ALA A 52 18.25 -10.27 -7.39
CA ALA A 52 19.62 -9.89 -7.77
C ALA A 52 19.99 -8.43 -7.42
N ARG A 53 19.01 -7.54 -7.32
CA ARG A 53 19.21 -6.12 -6.94
C ARG A 53 18.64 -5.76 -5.56
N SER A 54 18.32 -6.77 -4.75
CA SER A 54 17.71 -6.59 -3.43
C SER A 54 18.62 -7.06 -2.32
N VAL A 55 18.53 -6.35 -1.19
CA VAL A 55 19.00 -6.85 0.12
C VAL A 55 17.78 -7.21 0.94
N VAL A 56 17.75 -8.43 1.49
CA VAL A 56 16.61 -8.90 2.28
C VAL A 56 17.03 -9.15 3.72
N VAL A 57 16.40 -8.45 4.65
CA VAL A 57 16.57 -8.61 6.10
C VAL A 57 15.36 -9.34 6.63
N VAL A 58 15.59 -10.48 7.30
CA VAL A 58 14.51 -11.35 7.75
C VAL A 58 14.60 -11.61 9.25
N ALA A 59 13.50 -11.39 9.96
CA ALA A 59 13.28 -11.91 11.31
C ALA A 59 11.87 -12.50 11.38
N THR A 60 11.76 -13.81 11.30
CA THR A 60 10.50 -14.55 11.27
C THR A 60 9.75 -14.49 12.61
N SER A 61 8.48 -14.88 12.62
CA SER A 61 7.59 -14.80 13.79
C SER A 61 8.04 -15.62 14.99
N ASP A 62 8.88 -16.63 14.78
CA ASP A 62 9.48 -17.48 15.83
C ASP A 62 10.73 -16.85 16.48
N ARG A 63 11.23 -15.71 15.95
CA ARG A 63 12.40 -15.03 16.51
C ARG A 63 12.01 -14.16 17.71
N PRO A 64 12.94 -13.98 18.69
CA PRO A 64 12.73 -13.09 19.83
C PRO A 64 12.30 -11.69 19.40
N ALA A 65 11.48 -11.02 20.23
CA ALA A 65 10.97 -9.68 19.95
C ALA A 65 12.08 -8.68 19.64
N ALA A 66 13.19 -8.71 20.36
CA ALA A 66 14.36 -7.85 20.12
C ALA A 66 14.93 -8.03 18.71
N GLN A 67 15.02 -9.26 18.20
CA GLN A 67 15.50 -9.52 16.84
C GLN A 67 14.52 -8.98 15.79
N ARG A 68 13.21 -9.11 16.01
CA ARG A 68 12.17 -8.59 15.12
C ARG A 68 12.23 -7.05 15.07
N VAL A 69 12.42 -6.39 16.21
CA VAL A 69 12.61 -4.93 16.26
C VAL A 69 13.91 -4.53 15.55
N CYS A 70 15.03 -5.19 15.85
CA CYS A 70 16.33 -4.92 15.21
C CYS A 70 16.29 -5.11 13.69
N ALA A 71 15.54 -6.08 13.16
CA ALA A 71 15.45 -6.30 11.73
C ALA A 71 14.86 -5.11 10.97
N ALA A 72 13.82 -4.44 11.51
CA ALA A 72 13.27 -3.23 10.92
C ALA A 72 14.29 -2.09 10.89
N TRP A 73 15.02 -1.89 11.99
CA TRP A 73 16.09 -0.88 12.07
C TRP A 73 17.25 -1.19 11.14
N THR A 74 17.64 -2.45 11.03
CA THR A 74 18.72 -2.90 10.13
C THR A 74 18.36 -2.68 8.68
N ALA A 75 17.14 -3.05 8.25
CA ALA A 75 16.68 -2.80 6.89
C ALA A 75 16.69 -1.29 6.56
N THR A 76 16.20 -0.47 7.49
CA THR A 76 16.20 0.98 7.32
C THR A 76 17.63 1.53 7.25
N ALA A 77 18.55 1.08 8.11
CA ALA A 77 19.94 1.53 8.10
C ALA A 77 20.68 1.14 6.80
N ILE A 78 20.40 -0.04 6.24
CA ILE A 78 20.95 -0.45 4.94
C ILE A 78 20.42 0.46 3.82
N ALA A 79 19.12 0.80 3.86
CA ALA A 79 18.53 1.72 2.90
C ALA A 79 19.17 3.12 3.00
N GLU A 80 19.42 3.60 4.22
CA GLU A 80 20.13 4.87 4.44
C GLU A 80 21.56 4.85 3.91
N ALA A 81 22.31 3.78 4.12
CA ALA A 81 23.66 3.65 3.58
C ALA A 81 23.66 3.78 2.05
N TYR A 82 22.77 3.09 1.35
CA TYR A 82 22.65 3.24 -0.11
C TYR A 82 22.22 4.65 -0.53
N ARG A 83 21.26 5.26 0.18
CA ARG A 83 20.86 6.65 -0.08
C ARG A 83 22.03 7.60 0.08
N ASP A 84 22.84 7.44 1.12
CA ASP A 84 23.98 8.32 1.42
C ASP A 84 25.13 8.12 0.44
N ASP A 85 25.17 6.97 -0.25
CA ASP A 85 26.04 6.70 -1.41
C ASP A 85 25.46 7.24 -2.74
N GLY A 86 24.32 7.93 -2.72
CA GLY A 86 23.74 8.61 -3.87
C GLY A 86 22.69 7.81 -4.65
N HIS A 87 22.25 6.67 -4.13
CA HIS A 87 21.24 5.84 -4.80
C HIS A 87 19.80 6.28 -4.50
N ASN A 88 18.91 5.99 -5.45
CA ASN A 88 17.47 5.97 -5.23
C ASN A 88 17.07 4.57 -4.73
N VAL A 89 16.60 4.48 -3.51
CA VAL A 89 16.35 3.22 -2.82
C VAL A 89 14.84 2.99 -2.68
N LEU A 90 14.39 1.78 -2.98
CA LEU A 90 13.07 1.29 -2.59
C LEU A 90 13.21 0.50 -1.29
N LEU A 91 12.57 0.96 -0.21
CA LEU A 91 12.45 0.23 1.06
C LEU A 91 11.05 -0.37 1.16
N LEU A 92 10.98 -1.70 1.28
CA LEU A 92 9.75 -2.43 1.56
C LEU A 92 9.84 -3.03 2.97
N LEU A 93 8.99 -2.61 3.91
CA LEU A 93 8.97 -3.15 5.27
C LEU A 93 7.66 -3.89 5.54
N ASP A 94 7.74 -5.20 5.66
CA ASP A 94 6.61 -6.11 5.88
C ASP A 94 6.79 -6.90 7.19
N SER A 95 6.12 -6.54 8.29
CA SER A 95 5.18 -5.45 8.45
C SER A 95 5.52 -4.57 9.66
N VAL A 96 5.14 -3.29 9.58
CA VAL A 96 5.26 -2.37 10.72
C VAL A 96 4.35 -2.79 11.87
N THR A 97 3.21 -3.41 11.60
CA THR A 97 2.34 -3.96 12.65
C THR A 97 3.07 -5.04 13.47
N ARG A 98 3.84 -5.91 12.81
CA ARG A 98 4.65 -6.94 13.51
C ARG A 98 5.82 -6.32 14.29
N PHE A 99 6.42 -5.26 13.77
CA PHE A 99 7.38 -4.43 14.52
C PHE A 99 6.74 -3.84 15.78
N ALA A 100 5.55 -3.26 15.67
CA ALA A 100 4.82 -2.69 16.79
C ALA A 100 4.45 -3.77 17.85
N PHE A 101 4.05 -4.96 17.42
CA PHE A 101 3.80 -6.10 18.33
C PHE A 101 5.06 -6.53 19.06
N ALA A 102 6.20 -6.61 18.36
CA ALA A 102 7.47 -6.95 18.98
C ALA A 102 7.91 -5.89 20.00
N GLN A 103 7.72 -4.60 19.67
CA GLN A 103 8.01 -3.51 20.60
C GLN A 103 7.05 -3.52 21.79
N ARG A 104 5.77 -3.85 21.59
CA ARG A 104 4.82 -4.04 22.71
C ARG A 104 5.29 -5.12 23.68
N GLU A 105 5.74 -6.25 23.15
CA GLU A 105 6.28 -7.35 23.96
C GLU A 105 7.48 -6.91 24.81
N LEU A 106 8.42 -6.16 24.20
CA LEU A 106 9.59 -5.62 24.91
C LEU A 106 9.22 -4.57 25.95
N GLY A 107 8.35 -3.62 25.63
CA GLY A 107 7.93 -2.58 26.56
C GLY A 107 7.21 -3.15 27.77
N LEU A 108 6.28 -4.08 27.57
CA LEU A 108 5.58 -4.77 28.65
C LEU A 108 6.56 -5.59 29.53
N ALA A 109 7.51 -6.30 28.92
CA ALA A 109 8.54 -7.04 29.64
C ALA A 109 9.49 -6.12 30.43
N ALA A 110 9.70 -4.89 29.98
CA ALA A 110 10.45 -3.85 30.68
C ALA A 110 9.65 -3.12 31.78
N GLY A 111 8.37 -3.48 31.96
CA GLY A 111 7.51 -2.89 33.01
C GLY A 111 6.79 -1.60 32.57
N GLU A 112 6.77 -1.26 31.28
CA GLU A 112 5.95 -0.14 30.82
C GLU A 112 4.46 -0.43 31.01
N PRO A 113 3.67 0.53 31.50
CA PRO A 113 2.24 0.33 31.66
C PRO A 113 1.54 0.25 30.28
N PRO A 114 0.62 -0.71 30.09
CA PRO A 114 -0.19 -0.76 28.88
C PRO A 114 -1.15 0.44 28.82
N THR A 115 -1.31 1.01 27.64
CA THR A 115 -2.25 2.08 27.33
C THR A 115 -3.33 1.60 26.35
N THR A 116 -3.61 2.33 25.29
CA THR A 116 -4.64 2.01 24.31
C THR A 116 -4.44 0.62 23.70
N ARG A 117 -5.44 -0.24 23.82
CA ARG A 117 -5.45 -1.64 23.32
C ARG A 117 -4.22 -2.46 23.76
N GLY A 118 -3.68 -2.15 24.95
CA GLY A 118 -2.54 -2.89 25.52
C GLY A 118 -1.19 -2.54 24.92
N TYR A 119 -1.08 -1.49 24.14
CA TYR A 119 0.21 -0.99 23.68
C TYR A 119 0.87 -0.08 24.73
N PRO A 120 2.16 -0.27 25.06
CA PRO A 120 2.90 0.67 25.88
C PRO A 120 3.28 1.92 25.07
N PRO A 121 3.56 3.06 25.75
CA PRO A 121 3.91 4.32 25.09
C PRO A 121 5.11 4.25 24.15
N SER A 122 6.06 3.37 24.43
CA SER A 122 7.26 3.18 23.59
C SER A 122 6.93 2.80 22.17
N VAL A 123 5.84 2.07 21.92
CA VAL A 123 5.41 1.70 20.55
C VAL A 123 5.15 2.95 19.72
N PHE A 124 4.31 3.87 20.23
CA PHE A 124 3.94 5.09 19.52
C PHE A 124 5.12 6.07 19.38
N ASN A 125 6.08 6.04 20.30
CA ASN A 125 7.30 6.84 20.21
C ASN A 125 8.28 6.31 19.16
N MET A 126 8.25 5.00 18.88
CA MET A 126 9.17 4.38 17.91
C MET A 126 8.66 4.46 16.45
N LEU A 127 7.36 4.48 16.23
CA LEU A 127 6.79 4.54 14.88
C LEU A 127 7.25 5.77 14.09
N PRO A 128 7.16 7.02 14.60
CA PRO A 128 7.68 8.18 13.92
C PRO A 128 9.18 8.07 13.64
N ARG A 129 9.95 7.62 14.63
CA ARG A 129 11.41 7.47 14.48
C ARG A 129 11.79 6.50 13.35
N LEU A 130 10.99 5.46 13.10
CA LEU A 130 11.21 4.52 12.02
C LEU A 130 10.84 5.13 10.66
N VAL A 131 9.69 5.77 10.58
CA VAL A 131 9.10 6.25 9.32
C VAL A 131 9.84 7.49 8.81
N GLU A 132 10.19 8.44 9.67
CA GLU A 132 10.87 9.69 9.34
C GLU A 132 12.31 9.52 8.80
N ARG A 133 12.86 8.32 8.85
CA ARG A 133 14.17 7.99 8.28
C ARG A 133 14.14 7.85 6.75
N SER A 134 12.97 7.67 6.18
CA SER A 134 12.76 7.64 4.74
C SER A 134 12.68 9.05 4.16
N GLY A 135 12.85 9.16 2.86
CA GLY A 135 12.74 10.43 2.15
C GLY A 135 13.98 10.80 1.37
N ARG A 136 14.00 12.04 0.86
CA ARG A 136 15.04 12.55 -0.02
C ARG A 136 16.07 13.36 0.78
N THR A 137 17.35 13.18 0.43
CA THR A 137 18.47 13.99 0.89
C THR A 137 19.11 14.74 -0.27
N SER A 138 20.19 15.46 -0.03
CA SER A 138 21.00 16.07 -1.08
C SER A 138 21.76 15.07 -1.96
N LYS A 139 21.90 13.82 -1.53
CA LYS A 139 22.66 12.77 -2.21
C LYS A 139 21.77 11.77 -2.94
N GLY A 140 20.75 11.24 -2.28
CA GLY A 140 19.87 10.21 -2.81
C GLY A 140 18.50 10.23 -2.15
N SER A 141 17.71 9.16 -2.36
CA SER A 141 16.36 9.09 -1.82
C SER A 141 16.01 7.68 -1.32
N ILE A 142 15.08 7.61 -0.34
CA ILE A 142 14.39 6.38 0.05
C ILE A 142 12.92 6.58 -0.19
N THR A 143 12.36 5.83 -1.12
CA THR A 143 10.91 5.63 -1.25
C THR A 143 10.52 4.40 -0.45
N ALA A 144 9.75 4.58 0.61
CA ALA A 144 9.40 3.49 1.50
C ALA A 144 7.92 3.09 1.38
N PHE A 145 7.68 1.78 1.33
CA PHE A 145 6.36 1.19 1.52
C PHE A 145 6.34 0.39 2.82
N TYR A 146 5.50 0.84 3.73
CA TYR A 146 5.27 0.20 5.01
C TYR A 146 3.94 -0.56 4.96
N THR A 147 3.98 -1.88 5.17
CA THR A 147 2.73 -2.63 5.25
C THR A 147 2.17 -2.60 6.66
N VAL A 148 0.87 -2.45 6.73
CA VAL A 148 0.09 -2.38 7.95
C VAL A 148 -1.00 -3.43 7.90
N LEU A 149 -0.99 -4.36 8.86
CA LEU A 149 -2.04 -5.36 8.98
C LEU A 149 -3.24 -4.73 9.68
N VAL A 150 -4.40 -4.82 9.04
CA VAL A 150 -5.68 -4.34 9.57
C VAL A 150 -6.53 -5.58 9.84
N GLU A 151 -6.51 -6.07 11.10
CA GLU A 151 -7.28 -7.25 11.47
C GLU A 151 -8.77 -6.93 11.50
N GLY A 152 -9.57 -7.79 10.85
CA GLY A 152 -11.03 -7.61 10.79
C GLY A 152 -11.49 -6.33 10.09
N ASP A 153 -10.64 -5.78 9.21
CA ASP A 153 -10.87 -4.50 8.52
C ASP A 153 -11.12 -3.32 9.51
N ASP A 154 -10.60 -3.44 10.76
CA ASP A 154 -10.66 -2.38 11.77
C ASP A 154 -9.60 -1.30 11.51
N HIS A 155 -9.97 -0.33 10.70
CA HIS A 155 -9.11 0.83 10.37
C HIS A 155 -8.87 1.79 11.56
N ASN A 156 -9.52 1.58 12.71
CA ASN A 156 -9.34 2.35 13.95
C ASN A 156 -8.37 1.68 14.93
N GLU A 157 -7.65 0.66 14.47
CA GLU A 157 -6.56 0.06 15.24
C GLU A 157 -5.46 1.11 15.48
N PRO A 158 -4.98 1.30 16.74
CA PRO A 158 -4.11 2.42 17.09
C PRO A 158 -2.82 2.55 16.26
N VAL A 159 -2.18 1.44 15.91
CA VAL A 159 -0.97 1.46 15.06
C VAL A 159 -1.32 1.86 13.63
N ALA A 160 -2.44 1.35 13.10
CA ALA A 160 -2.92 1.69 11.76
C ALA A 160 -3.29 3.18 11.67
N ASP A 161 -4.01 3.70 12.67
CA ASP A 161 -4.39 5.11 12.73
C ASP A 161 -3.17 6.04 12.85
N THR A 162 -2.22 5.70 13.74
CA THR A 162 -0.97 6.43 13.89
C THR A 162 -0.18 6.48 12.57
N LEU A 163 -0.02 5.35 11.89
CA LEU A 163 0.71 5.29 10.62
C LEU A 163 0.00 6.06 9.51
N ARG A 164 -1.35 6.05 9.47
CA ARG A 164 -2.12 6.86 8.52
C ARG A 164 -1.87 8.36 8.71
N GLY A 165 -1.66 8.79 9.95
CA GLY A 165 -1.30 10.17 10.28
C GLY A 165 0.13 10.55 9.88
N LEU A 166 1.08 9.61 10.01
CA LEU A 166 2.51 9.84 9.79
C LEU A 166 2.91 9.77 8.30
N LEU A 167 2.25 8.91 7.52
CA LEU A 167 2.66 8.62 6.14
C LEU A 167 2.08 9.64 5.15
N ASP A 168 2.81 9.89 4.04
CA ASP A 168 2.39 10.80 2.96
C ASP A 168 1.24 10.26 2.11
N GLY A 169 0.86 9.01 2.32
CA GLY A 169 -0.27 8.39 1.65
C GLY A 169 -0.50 6.96 2.10
N HIS A 170 -1.65 6.43 1.74
CA HIS A 170 -2.01 5.06 2.04
C HIS A 170 -2.76 4.40 0.88
N ILE A 171 -2.42 3.15 0.63
CA ILE A 171 -3.06 2.25 -0.31
C ILE A 171 -3.87 1.25 0.52
N MET A 172 -5.18 1.24 0.35
CA MET A 172 -6.09 0.36 1.05
C MET A 172 -6.41 -0.84 0.18
N LEU A 173 -6.10 -2.05 0.65
CA LEU A 173 -6.50 -3.28 -0.02
C LEU A 173 -7.83 -3.77 0.56
N SER A 174 -8.77 -4.04 -0.34
CA SER A 174 -10.13 -4.47 0.01
C SER A 174 -10.32 -5.97 -0.22
N ARG A 175 -10.81 -6.67 0.80
CA ARG A 175 -11.20 -8.08 0.68
C ARG A 175 -12.35 -8.27 -0.31
N ALA A 176 -13.35 -7.38 -0.30
CA ALA A 176 -14.47 -7.44 -1.23
C ALA A 176 -14.00 -7.39 -2.70
N LEU A 177 -13.06 -6.50 -3.03
CA LEU A 177 -12.49 -6.45 -4.39
C LEU A 177 -11.71 -7.73 -4.73
N ALA A 178 -10.99 -8.31 -3.77
CA ALA A 178 -10.29 -9.58 -3.98
C ALA A 178 -11.28 -10.73 -4.26
N GLU A 179 -12.40 -10.79 -3.55
CA GLU A 179 -13.50 -11.75 -3.76
C GLU A 179 -14.17 -11.57 -5.12
N GLU A 180 -14.24 -10.32 -5.63
CA GLU A 180 -14.70 -10.01 -6.99
C GLU A 180 -13.64 -10.29 -8.08
N SER A 181 -12.49 -10.88 -7.72
CA SER A 181 -11.35 -11.10 -8.65
C SER A 181 -10.81 -9.82 -9.27
N HIS A 182 -10.89 -8.70 -8.57
CA HIS A 182 -10.28 -7.43 -8.93
C HIS A 182 -8.84 -7.37 -8.40
N TRP A 183 -7.86 -7.53 -9.26
CA TRP A 183 -6.44 -7.58 -8.88
C TRP A 183 -5.63 -6.49 -9.57
N PRO A 184 -4.73 -5.77 -8.84
CA PRO A 184 -4.62 -5.76 -7.38
C PRO A 184 -5.89 -5.20 -6.72
N PRO A 185 -6.26 -5.66 -5.51
CA PRO A 185 -7.54 -5.31 -4.89
C PRO A 185 -7.46 -3.95 -4.17
N ILE A 186 -7.01 -2.93 -4.87
CA ILE A 186 -6.81 -1.57 -4.33
C ILE A 186 -8.14 -0.83 -4.33
N ASP A 187 -8.63 -0.47 -3.14
CA ASP A 187 -9.76 0.44 -3.03
C ASP A 187 -9.32 1.89 -3.27
N VAL A 188 -9.53 2.38 -4.48
CA VAL A 188 -9.14 3.73 -4.90
C VAL A 188 -9.86 4.82 -4.11
N LEU A 189 -11.09 4.55 -3.66
CA LEU A 189 -11.88 5.54 -2.90
C LEU A 189 -11.38 5.69 -1.47
N GLN A 190 -10.85 4.62 -0.87
CA GLN A 190 -10.29 4.65 0.48
C GLN A 190 -8.78 4.97 0.49
N SER A 191 -8.13 4.94 -0.67
CA SER A 191 -6.71 5.26 -0.81
C SER A 191 -6.48 6.75 -0.99
N LEU A 192 -5.34 7.25 -0.50
CA LEU A 192 -4.98 8.67 -0.53
C LEU A 192 -3.49 8.84 -0.81
N SER A 193 -3.13 9.85 -1.60
CA SER A 193 -1.77 10.40 -1.69
C SER A 193 -1.83 11.90 -1.40
N ARG A 194 -1.11 12.35 -0.38
CA ARG A 194 -1.00 13.78 -0.04
C ARG A 194 -0.13 14.52 -1.06
N LEU A 195 0.79 13.81 -1.71
CA LEU A 195 1.75 14.37 -2.67
C LEU A 195 1.17 14.48 -4.09
N GLN A 196 0.13 13.71 -4.42
CA GLN A 196 -0.45 13.67 -5.76
C GLN A 196 -0.72 15.06 -6.37
N PRO A 197 -1.31 16.04 -5.66
CA PRO A 197 -1.59 17.36 -6.25
C PRO A 197 -0.34 18.11 -6.72
N HIS A 198 0.84 17.77 -6.17
CA HIS A 198 2.12 18.38 -6.51
C HIS A 198 2.90 17.62 -7.58
N LEU A 199 2.51 16.37 -7.87
CA LEU A 199 3.25 15.46 -8.76
C LEU A 199 2.60 15.28 -10.12
N VAL A 200 1.29 15.57 -10.24
CA VAL A 200 0.53 15.36 -11.50
C VAL A 200 0.16 16.68 -12.15
N SER A 201 -0.03 16.66 -13.48
CA SER A 201 -0.57 17.83 -14.20
C SER A 201 -2.01 18.10 -13.77
N GLN A 202 -2.48 19.34 -13.98
CA GLN A 202 -3.85 19.72 -13.69
C GLN A 202 -4.86 18.81 -14.42
N GLU A 203 -4.57 18.45 -15.66
CA GLU A 203 -5.41 17.59 -16.49
C GLU A 203 -5.55 16.17 -15.89
N VAL A 204 -4.43 15.56 -15.47
CA VAL A 204 -4.43 14.27 -14.76
C VAL A 204 -5.20 14.38 -13.45
N GLY A 205 -4.98 15.45 -12.68
CA GLY A 205 -5.68 15.69 -11.42
C GLY A 205 -7.20 15.78 -11.60
N GLN A 206 -7.67 16.50 -12.61
CA GLN A 206 -9.10 16.57 -12.94
C GLN A 206 -9.65 15.20 -13.36
N SER A 207 -8.90 14.44 -14.13
CA SER A 207 -9.30 13.10 -14.56
C SER A 207 -9.41 12.13 -13.39
N VAL A 208 -8.48 12.20 -12.43
CA VAL A 208 -8.55 11.42 -11.17
C VAL A 208 -9.83 11.77 -10.39
N VAL A 209 -10.15 13.06 -10.26
CA VAL A 209 -11.36 13.49 -9.54
C VAL A 209 -12.61 12.95 -10.23
N ALA A 210 -12.72 13.06 -11.55
CA ALA A 210 -13.86 12.56 -12.31
C ALA A 210 -14.01 11.03 -12.20
N ALA A 211 -12.91 10.27 -12.34
CA ALA A 211 -12.92 8.82 -12.16
C ALA A 211 -13.40 8.41 -10.75
N ARG A 212 -12.90 9.10 -9.71
CA ARG A 212 -13.34 8.85 -8.32
C ARG A 212 -14.81 9.22 -8.11
N GLN A 213 -15.33 10.25 -8.77
CA GLN A 213 -16.74 10.61 -8.71
C GLN A 213 -17.62 9.49 -9.31
N HIS A 214 -17.28 8.95 -10.49
CA HIS A 214 -18.00 7.82 -11.07
C HIS A 214 -17.97 6.59 -10.17
N LEU A 215 -16.82 6.21 -9.61
CA LEU A 215 -16.69 5.10 -8.69
C LEU A 215 -17.54 5.31 -7.41
N SER A 216 -17.55 6.52 -6.88
CA SER A 216 -18.32 6.87 -5.67
C SER A 216 -19.82 6.85 -5.93
N GLU A 217 -20.29 7.42 -7.05
CA GLU A 217 -21.72 7.40 -7.42
C GLU A 217 -22.21 5.98 -7.66
N TYR A 218 -21.43 5.17 -8.37
CA TYR A 218 -21.77 3.76 -8.56
C TYR A 218 -21.85 3.02 -7.20
N ARG A 219 -20.86 3.18 -6.31
CA ARG A 219 -20.84 2.53 -4.99
C ARG A 219 -22.04 2.92 -4.14
N ARG A 220 -22.45 4.21 -4.19
CA ARG A 220 -23.60 4.72 -3.42
C ARG A 220 -24.94 4.11 -3.86
N HIS A 221 -25.06 3.76 -5.15
CA HIS A 221 -26.29 3.27 -5.74
C HIS A 221 -26.25 1.77 -6.07
N ALA A 222 -25.16 1.06 -5.72
CA ALA A 222 -24.93 -0.33 -6.09
C ALA A 222 -26.07 -1.25 -5.67
N ASP A 223 -26.62 -1.10 -4.47
CA ASP A 223 -27.73 -1.91 -3.97
C ASP A 223 -29.01 -1.69 -4.79
N LEU A 224 -29.34 -0.42 -5.11
CA LEU A 224 -30.52 -0.09 -5.94
C LEU A 224 -30.39 -0.63 -7.35
N ILE A 225 -29.18 -0.61 -7.90
CA ILE A 225 -28.88 -1.16 -9.23
C ILE A 225 -29.02 -2.68 -9.20
N ALA A 226 -28.44 -3.33 -8.19
CA ALA A 226 -28.41 -4.80 -8.06
C ALA A 226 -29.82 -5.41 -7.93
N ILE A 227 -30.72 -4.75 -7.20
CA ILE A 227 -32.13 -5.20 -7.04
C ILE A 227 -33.05 -4.73 -8.16
N GLY A 228 -32.52 -4.02 -9.18
CA GLY A 228 -33.33 -3.50 -10.30
C GLY A 228 -34.26 -2.34 -9.95
N ALA A 229 -34.06 -1.68 -8.81
CA ALA A 229 -34.88 -0.55 -8.38
C ALA A 229 -34.47 0.78 -9.04
N TYR A 230 -33.27 0.86 -9.59
CA TYR A 230 -32.80 2.02 -10.33
C TYR A 230 -33.39 2.01 -11.77
N ARG A 231 -33.91 3.15 -12.21
CA ARG A 231 -34.40 3.34 -13.60
C ARG A 231 -33.43 4.20 -14.37
N ASN A 232 -32.95 3.71 -15.51
CA ASN A 232 -32.11 4.49 -16.42
C ASN A 232 -32.82 5.81 -16.82
N GLY A 233 -32.06 6.89 -16.85
CA GLY A 233 -32.55 8.25 -17.16
C GLY A 233 -33.09 9.00 -15.95
N SER A 234 -33.15 8.41 -14.75
CA SER A 234 -33.63 9.10 -13.54
C SER A 234 -32.59 10.05 -12.93
N ASP A 235 -31.32 9.75 -13.03
CA ASP A 235 -30.21 10.63 -12.62
C ASP A 235 -29.04 10.48 -13.60
N PRO A 236 -28.71 11.54 -14.39
CA PRO A 236 -27.62 11.48 -15.37
C PRO A 236 -26.25 11.14 -14.76
N ARG A 237 -26.00 11.45 -13.48
CA ARG A 237 -24.72 11.13 -12.81
C ARG A 237 -24.60 9.64 -12.53
N VAL A 238 -25.72 9.02 -12.13
CA VAL A 238 -25.78 7.57 -11.88
C VAL A 238 -25.69 6.81 -13.20
N ASP A 239 -26.38 7.28 -14.25
CA ASP A 239 -26.29 6.67 -15.58
C ASP A 239 -24.84 6.71 -16.11
N ALA A 240 -24.16 7.85 -15.97
CA ALA A 240 -22.75 7.98 -16.34
C ALA A 240 -21.86 7.06 -15.50
N ALA A 241 -22.12 6.92 -14.20
CA ALA A 241 -21.36 6.04 -13.32
C ALA A 241 -21.54 4.55 -13.68
N ILE A 242 -22.76 4.14 -14.06
CA ILE A 242 -23.04 2.79 -14.55
C ILE A 242 -22.27 2.52 -15.86
N ALA A 243 -22.32 3.44 -16.82
CA ALA A 243 -21.61 3.32 -18.08
C ALA A 243 -20.09 3.26 -17.92
N MET A 244 -19.54 3.99 -16.93
CA MET A 244 -18.09 4.03 -16.65
C MET A 244 -17.59 2.88 -15.78
N ARG A 245 -18.47 2.04 -15.24
CA ARG A 245 -18.06 0.94 -14.31
C ARG A 245 -17.06 -0.02 -14.94
N GLU A 246 -17.42 -0.63 -16.07
CA GLU A 246 -16.56 -1.64 -16.72
C GLU A 246 -15.28 -1.00 -17.33
N PRO A 247 -15.33 0.15 -18.02
CA PRO A 247 -14.13 0.83 -18.46
C PRO A 247 -13.16 1.15 -17.31
N LEU A 248 -13.63 1.68 -16.18
CA LEU A 248 -12.78 1.97 -15.01
C LEU A 248 -12.25 0.69 -14.36
N ARG A 249 -13.08 -0.36 -14.25
CA ARG A 249 -12.63 -1.65 -13.73
C ARG A 249 -11.49 -2.23 -14.57
N ASN A 250 -11.62 -2.23 -15.88
CA ASN A 250 -10.60 -2.74 -16.80
C ASN A 250 -9.30 -1.93 -16.73
N PHE A 251 -9.39 -0.61 -16.51
CA PHE A 251 -8.23 0.26 -16.29
C PHE A 251 -7.52 -0.04 -14.97
N LEU A 252 -8.26 -0.37 -13.91
CA LEU A 252 -7.73 -0.59 -12.56
C LEU A 252 -7.20 -2.00 -12.33
N VAL A 253 -7.62 -2.98 -13.14
CA VAL A 253 -7.15 -4.38 -13.05
C VAL A 253 -5.83 -4.52 -13.79
N GLN A 254 -4.86 -5.20 -13.16
CA GLN A 254 -3.54 -5.42 -13.73
C GLN A 254 -3.04 -6.82 -13.38
N ASP A 255 -2.51 -7.55 -14.36
CA ASP A 255 -1.83 -8.82 -14.10
C ASP A 255 -0.58 -8.61 -13.23
N ALA A 256 -0.32 -9.53 -12.31
CA ALA A 256 0.80 -9.43 -11.36
C ALA A 256 2.17 -9.36 -12.04
N ARG A 257 2.30 -9.80 -13.28
CA ARG A 257 3.56 -9.77 -14.07
C ARG A 257 3.63 -8.57 -15.02
N GLN A 258 2.54 -7.86 -15.20
CA GLN A 258 2.48 -6.68 -16.07
C GLN A 258 3.19 -5.51 -15.41
N VAL A 259 4.02 -4.81 -16.16
CA VAL A 259 4.56 -3.50 -15.79
C VAL A 259 3.84 -2.46 -16.63
N ALA A 260 3.26 -1.45 -15.99
CA ALA A 260 2.57 -0.36 -16.66
C ALA A 260 3.42 0.92 -16.56
N ASP A 261 3.60 1.58 -17.69
CA ASP A 261 4.24 2.89 -17.74
C ASP A 261 3.31 3.97 -17.16
N LEU A 262 3.87 4.86 -16.34
CA LEU A 262 3.11 5.92 -15.67
C LEU A 262 2.48 6.91 -16.67
N SER A 263 3.24 7.32 -17.68
CA SER A 263 2.79 8.30 -18.67
C SER A 263 1.69 7.71 -19.57
N ALA A 264 1.83 6.43 -19.96
CA ALA A 264 0.79 5.70 -20.68
C ALA A 264 -0.48 5.56 -19.84
N SER A 265 -0.36 5.23 -18.55
CA SER A 265 -1.50 5.12 -17.63
C SER A 265 -2.22 6.46 -17.43
N GLN A 266 -1.47 7.57 -17.30
CA GLN A 266 -2.06 8.90 -17.20
C GLN A 266 -2.82 9.28 -18.47
N SER A 267 -2.24 9.03 -19.64
CA SER A 267 -2.87 9.30 -20.95
C SER A 267 -4.14 8.46 -21.13
N GLU A 268 -4.12 7.21 -20.74
CA GLU A 268 -5.28 6.31 -20.78
C GLU A 268 -6.40 6.79 -19.85
N LEU A 269 -6.08 7.21 -18.62
CA LEU A 269 -7.06 7.76 -17.69
C LEU A 269 -7.74 9.02 -18.25
N ILE A 270 -6.96 9.94 -18.82
CA ILE A 270 -7.49 11.15 -19.45
C ILE A 270 -8.45 10.79 -20.59
N ARG A 271 -8.03 9.88 -21.47
CA ARG A 271 -8.84 9.41 -22.59
C ARG A 271 -10.15 8.79 -22.11
N LEU A 272 -10.06 7.91 -21.12
CA LEU A 272 -11.19 7.18 -20.57
C LEU A 272 -12.28 8.12 -20.04
N VAL A 273 -11.89 9.11 -19.26
CA VAL A 273 -12.83 10.04 -18.60
C VAL A 273 -13.40 11.09 -19.55
N ARG A 274 -12.68 11.44 -20.63
CA ARG A 274 -13.13 12.40 -21.65
C ARG A 274 -14.08 11.80 -22.69
N THR A 275 -14.03 10.50 -22.90
CA THR A 275 -14.93 9.84 -23.86
C THR A 275 -16.35 9.84 -23.26
N PRO A 276 -17.35 10.47 -23.90
CA PRO A 276 -18.72 10.42 -23.41
C PRO A 276 -19.14 8.97 -23.29
N ALA A 277 -19.71 8.58 -22.14
CA ALA A 277 -20.30 7.28 -21.97
C ALA A 277 -21.45 7.13 -22.95
N GLY A 278 -21.25 6.41 -24.07
CA GLY A 278 -22.37 6.13 -25.00
C GLY A 278 -22.14 6.44 -26.47
N THR A 279 -20.91 6.33 -27.00
CA THR A 279 -20.70 6.16 -28.47
C THR A 279 -20.16 4.79 -28.79
#